data_bf01002d310896d05adc22cc79b5564c
#
_entry.id   bf01002d310896d05adc22cc79b5564c
#
_cell.length_a   1.000
_cell.length_b   1.000
_cell.length_c   1.000
_cell.angle_alpha   90.00
_cell.angle_beta   90.00
_cell.angle_gamma   90.00
#
_symmetry.space_group_name_H-M   'P 1'
#
loop_
_entity.id
_entity.type
_entity.pdbx_description
1 polymer ?
#
loop_
_entity_poly.entity_id
_entity_poly.type
_entity_poly.pdbx_seq_one_letter_code
_entity_poly.pdbx_strand_id
1 'polypeptide(L)'
;EMEFNSKSNQVEYIISPARISDKLMRKAENLALDVSRSYESIGLLAVEMFLTKNGDILVNEVAPRPHNSYHFSIEGSETSQFEQLIRSILDLPIGKTDNTNNAVMVNLVGENNKKGPVVYKNLDQLIGIKGVNPHIYGKKETRPNRKMGHITIINSNIDEAIKIAREIKQNIKVTST
;
A
#
# COMPACT_ATOMS: atom_id res chain seq x y z
N GLU A 1 6.04 -2.98 5.36
CA GLU A 1 6.19 -1.99 6.44
C GLU A 1 5.35 -0.76 6.15
N MET A 2 4.73 -0.17 7.19
CA MET A 2 3.89 1.03 7.05
C MET A 2 4.45 2.17 7.88
N GLU A 3 4.61 3.34 7.27
CA GLU A 3 4.93 4.58 7.96
C GLU A 3 3.68 5.47 8.01
N PHE A 4 3.40 6.03 9.20
CA PHE A 4 2.20 6.82 9.46
C PHE A 4 2.51 8.31 9.50
N ASN A 5 1.57 9.10 9.00
CA ASN A 5 1.61 10.54 9.20
C ASN A 5 1.29 10.87 10.66
N SER A 6 2.20 11.57 11.35
CA SER A 6 2.10 11.87 12.78
C SER A 6 0.92 12.77 13.16
N LYS A 7 0.34 13.53 12.21
CA LYS A 7 -0.76 14.45 12.47
C LYS A 7 -2.13 13.81 12.20
N SER A 8 -2.24 13.01 11.13
CA SER A 8 -3.52 12.40 10.72
C SER A 8 -3.67 10.95 11.18
N ASN A 9 -2.60 10.34 11.68
CA ASN A 9 -2.51 8.93 12.05
C ASN A 9 -2.92 7.96 10.91
N GLN A 10 -2.76 8.40 9.65
CA GLN A 10 -3.02 7.59 8.47
C GLN A 10 -1.72 7.06 7.89
N VAL A 11 -1.78 5.87 7.27
CA VAL A 11 -0.66 5.32 6.50
C VAL A 11 -0.29 6.28 5.37
N GLU A 12 0.93 6.76 5.39
CA GLU A 12 1.49 7.67 4.39
C GLU A 12 2.33 6.92 3.37
N TYR A 13 3.21 6.03 3.85
CA TYR A 13 4.05 5.18 3.01
C TYR A 13 3.87 3.71 3.34
N ILE A 14 4.00 2.88 2.32
CA ILE A 14 4.13 1.44 2.43
C ILE A 14 5.41 1.02 1.73
N ILE A 15 6.24 0.24 2.41
CA ILE A 15 7.56 -0.19 1.96
C ILE A 15 7.57 -1.71 1.88
N SER A 16 7.90 -2.25 0.72
CA SER A 16 8.02 -3.69 0.46
C SER A 16 9.35 -4.01 -0.24
N PRO A 17 10.13 -4.99 0.27
CA PRO A 17 9.88 -5.76 1.49
C PRO A 17 9.99 -4.92 2.76
N ALA A 18 9.40 -5.39 3.84
CA ALA A 18 9.55 -4.77 5.16
C ALA A 18 11.00 -4.89 5.67
N ARG A 19 11.51 -3.84 6.31
CA ARG A 19 12.89 -3.80 6.85
C ARG A 19 12.97 -4.51 8.22
N ILE A 20 12.62 -5.79 8.24
CA ILE A 20 12.66 -6.66 9.42
C ILE A 20 13.47 -7.93 9.15
N SER A 21 13.87 -8.65 10.19
CA SER A 21 14.61 -9.90 10.02
C SER A 21 13.70 -11.02 9.46
N ASP A 22 14.30 -11.99 8.75
CA ASP A 22 13.58 -13.17 8.25
C ASP A 22 12.84 -13.93 9.34
N LYS A 23 13.39 -13.95 10.57
CA LYS A 23 12.73 -14.57 11.72
C LYS A 23 11.41 -13.87 12.05
N LEU A 24 11.39 -12.55 12.04
CA LEU A 24 10.19 -11.76 12.30
C LEU A 24 9.20 -11.85 11.13
N MET A 25 9.70 -11.90 9.90
CA MET A 25 8.88 -12.09 8.71
C MET A 25 8.12 -13.42 8.80
N ARG A 26 8.81 -14.52 9.02
CA ARG A 26 8.19 -15.85 9.21
C ARG A 26 7.19 -15.89 10.39
N LYS A 27 7.50 -15.18 11.50
CA LYS A 27 6.57 -15.07 12.63
C LYS A 27 5.28 -14.35 12.23
N ALA A 28 5.38 -13.26 11.42
CA ALA A 28 4.23 -12.53 10.92
C ALA A 28 3.40 -13.35 9.93
N GLU A 29 4.05 -14.05 9.00
CA GLU A 29 3.40 -14.96 8.05
C GLU A 29 2.61 -16.07 8.76
N ASN A 30 3.24 -16.74 9.73
CA ASN A 30 2.57 -17.79 10.50
C ASN A 30 1.35 -17.23 11.27
N LEU A 31 1.50 -16.07 11.91
CA LEU A 31 0.37 -15.42 12.59
C LEU A 31 -0.76 -15.07 11.61
N ALA A 32 -0.44 -14.57 10.41
CA ALA A 32 -1.44 -14.29 9.38
C ALA A 32 -2.20 -15.57 8.94
N LEU A 33 -1.48 -16.67 8.77
CA LEU A 33 -2.07 -17.98 8.45
C LEU A 33 -2.99 -18.48 9.58
N ASP A 34 -2.58 -18.34 10.83
CA ASP A 34 -3.39 -18.76 11.99
C ASP A 34 -4.66 -17.90 12.10
N VAL A 35 -4.55 -16.59 11.86
CA VAL A 35 -5.72 -15.70 11.76
C VAL A 35 -6.65 -16.14 10.64
N SER A 36 -6.12 -16.39 9.44
CA SER A 36 -6.92 -16.84 8.30
C SER A 36 -7.66 -18.15 8.59
N ARG A 37 -6.99 -19.11 9.21
CA ARG A 37 -7.60 -20.38 9.61
C ARG A 37 -8.69 -20.20 10.67
N SER A 38 -8.47 -19.33 11.65
CA SER A 38 -9.45 -19.07 12.71
C SER A 38 -10.75 -18.42 12.21
N TYR A 39 -10.66 -17.69 11.10
CA TYR A 39 -11.82 -17.11 10.40
C TYR A 39 -12.42 -18.05 9.34
N GLU A 40 -11.83 -19.23 9.12
CA GLU A 40 -12.21 -20.14 8.01
C GLU A 40 -12.27 -19.38 6.67
N SER A 41 -11.33 -18.46 6.47
CA SER A 41 -11.37 -17.50 5.37
C SER A 41 -11.10 -18.18 4.04
N ILE A 42 -12.02 -17.99 3.08
CA ILE A 42 -11.83 -18.37 1.69
C ILE A 42 -11.64 -17.10 0.87
N GLY A 43 -10.59 -17.08 0.05
CA GLY A 43 -10.26 -15.92 -0.76
C GLY A 43 -9.18 -15.04 -0.15
N LEU A 44 -9.30 -13.73 -0.33
CA LEU A 44 -8.30 -12.77 0.08
C LEU A 44 -8.57 -12.26 1.50
N LEU A 45 -7.56 -12.36 2.37
CA LEU A 45 -7.59 -11.81 3.72
C LEU A 45 -6.35 -10.94 3.94
N ALA A 46 -6.53 -9.65 4.17
CA ALA A 46 -5.46 -8.78 4.61
C ALA A 46 -5.39 -8.80 6.14
N VAL A 47 -4.19 -8.95 6.70
CA VAL A 47 -3.93 -8.91 8.15
C VAL A 47 -2.89 -7.84 8.41
N GLU A 48 -3.28 -6.72 8.99
CA GLU A 48 -2.34 -5.70 9.46
C GLU A 48 -1.85 -6.00 10.86
N MET A 49 -0.57 -5.73 11.11
CA MET A 49 0.09 -6.09 12.35
C MET A 49 0.94 -4.94 12.87
N PHE A 50 1.11 -4.90 14.19
CA PHE A 50 2.12 -4.06 14.85
C PHE A 50 3.30 -4.92 15.28
N LEU A 51 4.50 -4.44 15.02
CA LEU A 51 5.73 -4.95 15.63
C LEU A 51 6.08 -4.08 16.84
N THR A 52 6.08 -4.67 18.02
CA THR A 52 6.45 -3.97 19.26
C THR A 52 7.96 -3.80 19.37
N LYS A 53 8.41 -2.91 20.25
CA LYS A 53 9.84 -2.73 20.57
C LYS A 53 10.49 -3.99 21.15
N ASN A 54 9.70 -4.86 21.76
CA ASN A 54 10.17 -6.12 22.34
C ASN A 54 10.21 -7.27 21.32
N GLY A 55 9.84 -7.03 20.06
CA GLY A 55 9.80 -8.04 19.01
C GLY A 55 8.53 -8.89 18.98
N ASP A 56 7.48 -8.48 19.70
CA ASP A 56 6.17 -9.14 19.60
C ASP A 56 5.41 -8.60 18.39
N ILE A 57 4.61 -9.50 17.78
CA ILE A 57 3.74 -9.16 16.67
C ILE A 57 2.30 -9.26 17.15
N LEU A 58 1.56 -8.18 16.98
CA LEU A 58 0.16 -8.03 17.39
C LEU A 58 -0.71 -7.78 16.18
N VAL A 59 -1.84 -8.46 16.05
CA VAL A 59 -2.82 -8.20 15.00
C VAL A 59 -3.51 -6.87 15.30
N ASN A 60 -3.56 -6.01 14.28
CA ASN A 60 -4.23 -4.71 14.34
C ASN A 60 -5.59 -4.75 13.67
N GLU A 61 -5.61 -5.08 12.39
CA GLU A 61 -6.83 -5.05 11.56
C GLU A 61 -6.86 -6.26 10.62
N VAL A 62 -8.06 -6.77 10.37
CA VAL A 62 -8.31 -7.86 9.42
C VAL A 62 -9.35 -7.39 8.42
N ALA A 63 -9.11 -7.60 7.12
CA ALA A 63 -10.02 -7.21 6.06
C ALA A 63 -10.16 -8.33 5.01
N PRO A 64 -11.36 -8.92 4.82
CA PRO A 64 -11.61 -9.96 3.81
C PRO A 64 -11.84 -9.36 2.41
N ARG A 65 -10.88 -8.61 1.92
CA ARG A 65 -10.91 -7.88 0.64
C ARG A 65 -9.52 -7.33 0.30
N PRO A 66 -9.31 -6.88 -0.95
CA PRO A 66 -8.11 -6.08 -1.28
C PRO A 66 -7.96 -4.92 -0.31
N HIS A 67 -6.74 -4.71 0.18
CA HIS A 67 -6.43 -3.70 1.17
C HIS A 67 -5.40 -2.69 0.67
N ASN A 68 -5.53 -1.44 1.11
CA ASN A 68 -4.65 -0.36 0.70
C ASN A 68 -3.16 -0.66 0.97
N SER A 69 -2.86 -1.34 2.07
CA SER A 69 -1.48 -1.71 2.42
C SER A 69 -0.82 -2.69 1.44
N TYR A 70 -1.59 -3.28 0.51
CA TYR A 70 -1.06 -4.20 -0.49
C TYR A 70 -1.30 -3.74 -1.95
N HIS A 71 -1.66 -2.48 -2.17
CA HIS A 71 -1.85 -1.95 -3.53
C HIS A 71 -0.55 -1.93 -4.36
N PHE A 72 0.62 -1.83 -3.70
CA PHE A 72 1.92 -1.91 -4.38
C PHE A 72 2.11 -3.22 -5.17
N SER A 73 1.32 -4.26 -4.86
CA SER A 73 1.39 -5.55 -5.55
C SER A 73 1.03 -5.47 -7.04
N ILE A 74 0.41 -4.38 -7.50
CA ILE A 74 0.09 -4.20 -8.93
C ILE A 74 1.39 -4.21 -9.75
N GLU A 75 2.43 -3.52 -9.30
CA GLU A 75 3.72 -3.44 -9.97
C GLU A 75 4.83 -4.21 -9.26
N GLY A 76 4.67 -4.46 -7.97
CA GLY A 76 5.72 -5.03 -7.10
C GLY A 76 5.67 -6.54 -6.93
N SER A 77 4.61 -7.22 -7.37
CA SER A 77 4.45 -8.68 -7.23
C SER A 77 4.18 -9.34 -8.57
N GLU A 78 4.50 -10.64 -8.71
CA GLU A 78 4.19 -11.41 -9.92
C GLU A 78 2.67 -11.45 -10.17
N THR A 79 1.87 -11.62 -9.11
CA THR A 79 0.41 -11.58 -9.17
C THR A 79 -0.10 -10.59 -8.14
N SER A 80 -0.87 -9.61 -8.59
CA SER A 80 -1.44 -8.59 -7.69
C SER A 80 -2.53 -9.16 -6.78
N GLN A 81 -2.78 -8.49 -5.64
CA GLN A 81 -3.91 -8.84 -4.77
C GLN A 81 -5.26 -8.82 -5.51
N PHE A 82 -5.42 -7.96 -6.51
CA PHE A 82 -6.65 -7.87 -7.30
C PHE A 82 -6.83 -9.07 -8.20
N GLU A 83 -5.76 -9.52 -8.84
CA GLU A 83 -5.77 -10.74 -9.66
C GLU A 83 -5.99 -11.98 -8.80
N GLN A 84 -5.33 -12.08 -7.62
CA GLN A 84 -5.57 -13.19 -6.69
C GLN A 84 -7.03 -13.25 -6.25
N LEU A 85 -7.66 -12.10 -5.99
CA LEU A 85 -9.09 -12.06 -5.66
C LEU A 85 -9.94 -12.62 -6.80
N ILE A 86 -9.68 -12.22 -8.04
CA ILE A 86 -10.41 -12.72 -9.22
C ILE A 86 -10.19 -14.22 -9.38
N ARG A 87 -8.95 -14.69 -9.25
CA ARG A 87 -8.62 -16.13 -9.32
C ARG A 87 -9.39 -16.92 -8.26
N SER A 88 -9.44 -16.42 -7.03
CA SER A 88 -10.18 -17.03 -5.93
C SER A 88 -11.69 -17.08 -6.18
N ILE A 89 -12.29 -16.01 -6.73
CA ILE A 89 -13.74 -15.97 -7.04
C ILE A 89 -14.10 -16.95 -8.16
N LEU A 90 -13.20 -17.13 -9.11
CA LEU A 90 -13.42 -17.99 -10.29
C LEU A 90 -12.89 -19.41 -10.11
N ASP A 91 -12.44 -19.79 -8.90
CA ASP A 91 -11.83 -21.10 -8.60
C ASP A 91 -10.66 -21.44 -9.54
N LEU A 92 -9.86 -20.42 -9.88
CA LEU A 92 -8.66 -20.58 -10.69
C LEU A 92 -7.44 -20.89 -9.81
N PRO A 93 -6.38 -21.51 -10.37
CA PRO A 93 -5.14 -21.72 -9.66
C PRO A 93 -4.57 -20.40 -9.11
N ILE A 94 -4.10 -20.44 -7.86
CA ILE A 94 -3.43 -19.28 -7.24
C ILE A 94 -2.19 -18.90 -8.03
N GLY A 95 -2.02 -17.62 -8.32
CA GLY A 95 -0.83 -17.08 -8.94
C GLY A 95 0.33 -16.99 -7.94
N LYS A 96 1.55 -16.89 -8.45
CA LYS A 96 2.73 -16.68 -7.61
C LYS A 96 2.64 -15.35 -6.86
N THR A 97 3.06 -15.34 -5.60
CA THR A 97 2.98 -14.18 -4.71
C THR A 97 4.32 -13.47 -4.48
N ASP A 98 5.36 -13.93 -5.19
CA ASP A 98 6.72 -13.37 -5.04
C ASP A 98 6.75 -11.89 -5.44
N ASN A 99 7.53 -11.11 -4.68
CA ASN A 99 7.83 -9.75 -5.09
C ASN A 99 8.84 -9.77 -6.25
N THR A 100 8.53 -9.04 -7.30
CA THR A 100 9.42 -8.90 -8.47
C THR A 100 10.48 -7.82 -8.27
N ASN A 101 10.16 -6.82 -7.45
CA ASN A 101 11.03 -5.68 -7.14
C ASN A 101 10.75 -5.11 -5.75
N ASN A 102 11.66 -4.27 -5.27
CA ASN A 102 11.33 -3.40 -4.14
C ASN A 102 10.29 -2.36 -4.58
N ALA A 103 9.31 -2.14 -3.74
CA ALA A 103 8.22 -1.20 -3.99
C ALA A 103 8.02 -0.25 -2.80
N VAL A 104 7.82 1.02 -3.10
CA VAL A 104 7.34 1.99 -2.11
C VAL A 104 6.06 2.62 -2.63
N MET A 105 5.00 2.56 -1.84
CA MET A 105 3.73 3.16 -2.18
C MET A 105 3.47 4.40 -1.32
N VAL A 106 3.00 5.47 -1.97
CA VAL A 106 2.61 6.73 -1.33
C VAL A 106 1.12 6.95 -1.51
N ASN A 107 0.39 7.17 -0.42
CA ASN A 107 -1.03 7.53 -0.50
C ASN A 107 -1.20 9.00 -0.92
N LEU A 108 -2.03 9.22 -1.93
CA LEU A 108 -2.51 10.54 -2.32
C LEU A 108 -3.76 10.87 -1.53
N VAL A 109 -3.66 11.82 -0.61
CA VAL A 109 -4.77 12.20 0.28
C VAL A 109 -5.11 13.68 0.12
N GLY A 110 -6.39 14.01 0.27
CA GLY A 110 -6.87 15.38 0.23
C GLY A 110 -6.24 16.25 1.31
N GLU A 111 -5.80 17.44 0.95
CA GLU A 111 -5.20 18.41 1.87
C GLU A 111 -6.18 18.85 2.96
N ASN A 112 -5.64 19.25 4.11
CA ASN A 112 -6.41 19.83 5.19
C ASN A 112 -7.09 21.13 4.73
N ASN A 113 -8.30 21.37 5.22
CA ASN A 113 -9.12 22.55 4.91
C ASN A 113 -9.51 22.70 3.42
N LYS A 114 -9.39 21.65 2.62
CA LYS A 114 -9.81 21.61 1.22
C LYS A 114 -10.94 20.60 1.03
N LYS A 115 -12.07 21.07 0.47
CA LYS A 115 -13.24 20.23 0.15
C LYS A 115 -13.91 20.77 -1.12
N GLY A 116 -14.20 19.86 -2.06
CA GLY A 116 -14.85 20.21 -3.34
C GLY A 116 -14.26 19.43 -4.52
N PRO A 117 -14.46 19.89 -5.74
CA PRO A 117 -13.94 19.25 -6.94
C PRO A 117 -12.44 19.05 -6.85
N VAL A 118 -11.98 17.81 -7.13
CA VAL A 118 -10.57 17.45 -6.92
C VAL A 118 -9.66 18.05 -7.99
N VAL A 119 -8.51 18.55 -7.54
CA VAL A 119 -7.40 18.98 -8.38
C VAL A 119 -6.12 18.29 -7.92
N TYR A 120 -5.43 17.63 -8.86
CA TYR A 120 -4.11 17.05 -8.63
C TYR A 120 -3.04 18.00 -9.19
N LYS A 121 -2.31 18.68 -8.30
CA LYS A 121 -1.23 19.59 -8.72
C LYS A 121 0.07 18.81 -8.93
N ASN A 122 0.79 19.15 -9.98
CA ASN A 122 2.09 18.61 -10.37
C ASN A 122 2.10 17.10 -10.70
N LEU A 123 0.94 16.47 -10.91
CA LEU A 123 0.85 15.05 -11.24
C LEU A 123 1.53 14.73 -12.59
N ASP A 124 1.50 15.67 -13.52
CA ASP A 124 2.15 15.61 -14.83
C ASP A 124 3.68 15.44 -14.72
N GLN A 125 4.30 15.95 -13.67
CA GLN A 125 5.74 15.82 -13.44
C GLN A 125 6.17 14.36 -13.16
N LEU A 126 5.23 13.48 -12.81
CA LEU A 126 5.52 12.07 -12.51
C LEU A 126 5.57 11.17 -13.75
N ILE A 127 4.91 11.58 -14.83
CA ILE A 127 4.67 10.71 -16.00
C ILE A 127 5.97 10.29 -16.70
N GLY A 128 7.05 11.04 -16.55
CA GLY A 128 8.35 10.75 -17.16
C GLY A 128 9.34 10.02 -16.24
N ILE A 129 9.00 9.78 -14.97
CA ILE A 129 9.93 9.19 -14.02
C ILE A 129 9.85 7.66 -14.10
N LYS A 130 10.96 7.03 -14.47
CA LYS A 130 11.05 5.56 -14.58
C LYS A 130 10.70 4.89 -13.24
N GLY A 131 9.82 3.88 -13.30
CA GLY A 131 9.41 3.12 -12.13
C GLY A 131 8.35 3.80 -11.25
N VAL A 132 7.86 4.98 -11.61
CA VAL A 132 6.79 5.69 -10.90
C VAL A 132 5.45 5.45 -11.59
N ASN A 133 4.49 4.89 -10.85
CA ASN A 133 3.20 4.44 -11.35
C ASN A 133 2.06 5.09 -10.55
N PRO A 134 1.42 6.16 -11.07
CA PRO A 134 0.30 6.81 -10.41
C PRO A 134 -1.03 6.07 -10.66
N HIS A 135 -1.81 5.88 -9.59
CA HIS A 135 -3.15 5.31 -9.61
C HIS A 135 -4.16 6.30 -9.04
N ILE A 136 -5.03 6.82 -9.88
CA ILE A 136 -6.07 7.78 -9.50
C ILE A 136 -7.40 7.06 -9.37
N TYR A 137 -8.09 7.24 -8.21
CA TYR A 137 -9.30 6.48 -7.89
C TYR A 137 -10.58 7.03 -8.56
N GLY A 138 -10.49 8.08 -9.37
CA GLY A 138 -11.62 8.64 -10.12
C GLY A 138 -12.69 9.32 -9.25
N LYS A 139 -12.42 9.60 -7.97
CA LYS A 139 -13.36 10.32 -7.10
C LYS A 139 -13.45 11.78 -7.54
N LYS A 140 -14.66 12.28 -7.77
CA LYS A 140 -14.91 13.64 -8.29
C LYS A 140 -14.59 14.74 -7.28
N GLU A 141 -14.74 14.46 -5.99
CA GLU A 141 -14.52 15.43 -4.92
C GLU A 141 -13.49 14.94 -3.91
N THR A 142 -12.69 15.85 -3.39
CA THR A 142 -11.78 15.62 -2.28
C THR A 142 -12.31 16.24 -0.98
N ARG A 143 -11.75 15.81 0.13
CA ARG A 143 -11.91 16.37 1.48
C ARG A 143 -10.69 16.03 2.32
N PRO A 144 -10.47 16.67 3.49
CA PRO A 144 -9.35 16.34 4.36
C PRO A 144 -9.17 14.85 4.58
N ASN A 145 -7.95 14.37 4.41
CA ASN A 145 -7.55 12.98 4.63
C ASN A 145 -8.26 11.91 3.76
N ARG A 146 -9.06 12.31 2.75
CA ARG A 146 -9.66 11.33 1.84
C ARG A 146 -8.61 10.76 0.91
N LYS A 147 -8.45 9.43 0.89
CA LYS A 147 -7.60 8.72 -0.08
C LYS A 147 -8.19 8.89 -1.48
N MET A 148 -7.45 9.53 -2.36
CA MET A 148 -7.84 9.90 -3.72
C MET A 148 -7.08 9.14 -4.80
N GLY A 149 -6.02 8.43 -4.40
CA GLY A 149 -5.14 7.67 -5.25
C GLY A 149 -3.94 7.15 -4.45
N HIS A 150 -3.03 6.53 -5.15
CA HIS A 150 -1.70 6.20 -4.66
C HIS A 150 -0.68 6.27 -5.80
N ILE A 151 0.58 6.27 -5.44
CA ILE A 151 1.69 6.18 -6.40
C ILE A 151 2.57 5.05 -5.92
N THR A 152 2.85 4.09 -6.80
CA THR A 152 3.81 3.01 -6.56
C THR A 152 5.13 3.32 -7.25
N ILE A 153 6.21 3.26 -6.50
CA ILE A 153 7.58 3.43 -6.97
C ILE A 153 8.27 2.08 -6.95
N ILE A 154 8.76 1.62 -8.09
CA ILE A 154 9.51 0.38 -8.25
C ILE A 154 10.98 0.72 -8.52
N ASN A 155 11.88 0.17 -7.71
CA ASN A 155 13.32 0.36 -7.88
C ASN A 155 14.08 -0.85 -7.31
N SER A 156 15.19 -1.24 -7.94
CA SER A 156 16.08 -2.29 -7.40
C SER A 156 16.76 -1.90 -6.09
N ASN A 157 16.89 -0.60 -5.82
CA ASN A 157 17.41 -0.04 -4.57
C ASN A 157 16.26 0.54 -3.76
N ILE A 158 15.99 -0.05 -2.58
CA ILE A 158 14.88 0.36 -1.70
C ILE A 158 15.06 1.78 -1.14
N ASP A 159 16.28 2.18 -0.83
CA ASP A 159 16.57 3.51 -0.28
C ASP A 159 16.30 4.61 -1.31
N GLU A 160 16.64 4.34 -2.58
CA GLU A 160 16.32 5.25 -3.68
C GLU A 160 14.81 5.32 -3.92
N ALA A 161 14.09 4.19 -3.86
CA ALA A 161 12.63 4.19 -3.93
C ALA A 161 11.98 5.04 -2.81
N ILE A 162 12.50 4.92 -1.58
CA ILE A 162 12.03 5.72 -0.43
C ILE A 162 12.31 7.22 -0.66
N LYS A 163 13.48 7.56 -1.17
CA LYS A 163 13.85 8.95 -1.47
C LYS A 163 12.90 9.56 -2.50
N ILE A 164 12.68 8.87 -3.63
CA ILE A 164 11.73 9.29 -4.67
C ILE A 164 10.31 9.44 -4.09
N ALA A 165 9.87 8.49 -3.26
CA ALA A 165 8.57 8.55 -2.61
C ALA A 165 8.39 9.80 -1.74
N ARG A 166 9.42 10.19 -0.99
CA ARG A 166 9.41 11.40 -0.15
C ARG A 166 9.38 12.68 -0.98
N GLU A 167 10.15 12.74 -2.08
CA GLU A 167 10.13 13.86 -3.01
C GLU A 167 8.73 14.00 -3.67
N ILE A 168 8.14 12.91 -4.12
CA ILE A 168 6.78 12.88 -4.65
C ILE A 168 5.78 13.43 -3.63
N LYS A 169 5.84 12.97 -2.39
CA LYS A 169 4.93 13.41 -1.33
C LYS A 169 5.02 14.91 -1.04
N GLN A 170 6.21 15.49 -1.14
CA GLN A 170 6.42 16.92 -0.95
C GLN A 170 5.83 17.76 -2.11
N ASN A 171 5.95 17.27 -3.33
CA ASN A 171 5.63 18.01 -4.54
C ASN A 171 4.20 17.85 -5.02
N ILE A 172 3.62 16.65 -4.88
CA ILE A 172 2.26 16.35 -5.35
C ILE A 172 1.24 16.78 -4.29
N LYS A 173 0.23 17.53 -4.73
CA LYS A 173 -0.86 17.98 -3.86
C LYS A 173 -2.22 17.54 -4.40
N VAL A 174 -3.06 17.04 -3.50
CA VAL A 174 -4.47 16.75 -3.78
C VAL A 174 -5.32 17.80 -3.09
N THR A 175 -5.82 18.75 -3.87
CA THR A 175 -6.53 19.92 -3.37
C THR A 175 -7.90 20.05 -4.03
N SER A 176 -8.63 21.11 -3.74
CA SER A 176 -9.86 21.49 -4.44
C SER A 176 -9.72 22.87 -5.08
N THR A 177 -10.51 23.12 -6.10
CA THR A 177 -10.74 24.46 -6.64
C THR A 177 -11.35 25.38 -5.57
#